data_414954f2607a308ca399a222ac80b153
#
_entry.id   414954f2607a308ca399a222ac80b153
#
_cell.length_a   1.000
_cell.length_b   1.000
_cell.length_c   1.000
_cell.angle_alpha   90.00
_cell.angle_beta   90.00
_cell.angle_gamma   90.00
#
_symmetry.space_group_name_H-M   'P 1'
#
loop_
_entity.id
_entity.type
_entity.pdbx_description
1 polymer ?
#
loop_
_entity_poly.entity_id
_entity_poly.type
_entity_poly.pdbx_seq_one_letter_code
_entity_poly.pdbx_strand_id
1 'polypeptide(L)'
;MSPAGASPLTVHMIGGCGAFGRNCLALEQDGEAVFVDCGSQFPAETAFDVSCLIPHPERLWDHVPRPLAYLLTHGHEDHVGALHHLLARAPAPVHGTPFTLGLVAERWAALPPAVRRASPLVELVPGRRVALSDRIAFTALPVAHSILQATALVLELPAGTVVHTGDFKLAGDDAWRLELDALAKLAPGPLLVLADSTGACTDDETPPETALTGRVRELVADAPGRLFVTVFSSHVSRMRAFLTAGAAFGRQGAALGRSMERTTAVARDLGLLPEANFTTCDEVVRLAPERQMFFVSGSQGENASALDRLSLGQHARLVPGPGDTVVFSVSTIPGRELPVSSLIDRLLERGATVRVHTDDAPTHVSGHGSAAELAALYGALGPRAVIPVHGSLRFLQAGLVVARAAGAEAFLCPDGHRAVLEDGTWRVEPVPGLDEVLHLENPLDTPVCAGSLRERRRLAITGTVFVSCPVDRRGRPKAAGLQVSLLGIARLEDHPALAEGCARAILAANPEAGDEAPERAVELAVRRFFKSETGKKPQVVVHLIH
;
A
#
# COMPACT_ATOMS: atom_id res chain seq x y z
N MET A 1 -26.54 0.01 -29.50
CA MET A 1 -26.36 1.28 -30.23
C MET A 1 -26.45 2.37 -29.20
N SER A 2 -25.35 3.10 -28.94
CA SER A 2 -25.40 4.30 -28.07
C SER A 2 -26.36 5.31 -28.69
N PRO A 3 -27.17 6.03 -27.89
CA PRO A 3 -27.98 7.11 -28.42
C PRO A 3 -27.05 8.15 -29.06
N ALA A 4 -27.32 8.51 -30.30
CA ALA A 4 -26.56 9.52 -31.01
C ALA A 4 -26.63 10.84 -30.22
N GLY A 5 -25.49 11.33 -29.72
CA GLY A 5 -25.36 12.57 -28.95
C GLY A 5 -24.99 12.42 -27.46
N ALA A 6 -24.73 11.22 -26.97
CA ALA A 6 -24.20 11.05 -25.60
C ALA A 6 -22.70 11.44 -25.57
N SER A 7 -22.29 12.19 -24.53
CA SER A 7 -20.87 12.50 -24.30
C SER A 7 -20.09 11.22 -24.08
N PRO A 8 -18.79 11.20 -24.44
CA PRO A 8 -17.93 10.04 -24.23
C PRO A 8 -17.93 9.61 -22.75
N LEU A 9 -17.92 8.28 -22.50
CA LEU A 9 -17.55 7.74 -21.20
C LEU A 9 -16.03 7.66 -21.10
N THR A 10 -15.47 8.24 -20.04
CA THR A 10 -14.03 8.23 -19.78
C THR A 10 -13.73 7.50 -18.46
N VAL A 11 -12.78 6.57 -18.53
CA VAL A 11 -12.22 5.89 -17.35
C VAL A 11 -10.80 6.39 -17.15
N HIS A 12 -10.55 7.14 -16.10
CA HIS A 12 -9.23 7.67 -15.74
C HIS A 12 -8.51 6.69 -14.81
N MET A 13 -7.39 6.12 -15.24
CA MET A 13 -6.55 5.23 -14.42
C MET A 13 -5.49 6.05 -13.69
N ILE A 14 -5.77 6.34 -12.42
CA ILE A 14 -4.92 7.17 -11.57
C ILE A 14 -3.86 6.31 -10.88
N GLY A 15 -4.21 5.09 -10.51
CA GLY A 15 -3.32 4.15 -9.86
C GLY A 15 -3.88 2.74 -9.77
N GLY A 16 -3.02 1.74 -9.49
CA GLY A 16 -3.37 0.34 -9.35
C GLY A 16 -3.24 -0.51 -10.61
N CYS A 17 -2.91 0.09 -11.77
CA CYS A 17 -2.81 -0.58 -13.05
C CYS A 17 -1.39 -0.51 -13.65
N GLY A 18 -0.48 -1.27 -13.06
CA GLY A 18 0.95 -1.35 -13.46
C GLY A 18 1.88 -1.58 -12.28
N ALA A 19 1.41 -1.28 -11.06
CA ALA A 19 2.07 -1.58 -9.81
C ALA A 19 1.03 -1.98 -8.77
N PHE A 20 1.43 -2.65 -7.69
CA PHE A 20 0.56 -2.91 -6.56
C PHE A 20 0.40 -1.66 -5.70
N GLY A 21 -0.82 -1.43 -5.24
CA GLY A 21 -1.19 -0.32 -4.37
C GLY A 21 -1.66 0.91 -5.13
N ARG A 22 -2.08 1.91 -4.38
CA ARG A 22 -2.58 3.19 -4.90
C ARG A 22 -3.79 3.03 -5.82
N ASN A 23 -4.63 2.02 -5.56
CA ASN A 23 -5.83 1.78 -6.35
C ASN A 23 -6.74 3.01 -6.30
N CYS A 24 -6.92 3.63 -7.45
CA CYS A 24 -7.71 4.85 -7.61
C CYS A 24 -8.05 5.01 -9.08
N LEU A 25 -9.33 5.08 -9.40
CA LEU A 25 -9.81 5.41 -10.74
C LEU A 25 -11.02 6.34 -10.67
N ALA A 26 -11.31 7.02 -11.76
CA ALA A 26 -12.51 7.82 -11.89
C ALA A 26 -13.26 7.48 -13.18
N LEU A 27 -14.58 7.37 -13.06
CA LEU A 27 -15.51 7.26 -14.17
C LEU A 27 -16.14 8.61 -14.41
N GLU A 28 -15.98 9.15 -15.62
CA GLU A 28 -16.46 10.46 -16.01
C GLU A 28 -17.40 10.36 -17.21
N GLN A 29 -18.56 10.99 -17.10
CA GLN A 29 -19.45 11.21 -18.21
C GLN A 29 -20.25 12.50 -18.01
N ASP A 30 -20.45 13.28 -19.08
CA ASP A 30 -21.20 14.55 -19.06
C ASP A 30 -20.68 15.58 -18.03
N GLY A 31 -19.36 15.56 -17.71
CA GLY A 31 -18.74 16.44 -16.72
C GLY A 31 -18.96 16.04 -15.27
N GLU A 32 -19.65 14.93 -15.01
CA GLU A 32 -19.82 14.32 -13.70
C GLU A 32 -18.81 13.17 -13.51
N ALA A 33 -18.13 13.12 -12.37
CA ALA A 33 -17.15 12.08 -12.07
C ALA A 33 -17.45 11.36 -10.76
N VAL A 34 -17.20 10.04 -10.73
CA VAL A 34 -17.29 9.21 -9.54
C VAL A 34 -15.95 8.51 -9.36
N PHE A 35 -15.40 8.61 -8.17
CA PHE A 35 -14.14 7.95 -7.83
C PHE A 35 -14.39 6.59 -7.20
N VAL A 36 -13.66 5.58 -7.65
CA VAL A 36 -13.63 4.24 -7.05
C VAL A 36 -12.26 4.07 -6.40
N ASP A 37 -12.28 3.92 -5.09
CA ASP A 37 -11.13 3.83 -4.21
C ASP A 37 -10.19 5.06 -4.24
N CYS A 38 -9.34 5.17 -3.22
CA CYS A 38 -8.35 6.23 -3.04
C CYS A 38 -7.18 5.68 -2.24
N GLY A 39 -6.42 4.81 -2.86
CA GLY A 39 -5.39 4.03 -2.19
C GLY A 39 -4.05 4.73 -2.03
N SER A 40 -3.26 4.18 -1.12
CA SER A 40 -1.83 4.49 -0.98
C SER A 40 -0.98 3.30 -1.45
N GLN A 41 0.29 3.57 -1.74
CA GLN A 41 1.26 2.56 -2.17
C GLN A 41 2.47 2.61 -1.25
N PHE A 42 2.94 1.44 -0.80
CA PHE A 42 4.22 1.36 -0.11
C PHE A 42 5.37 1.54 -1.12
N PRO A 43 6.41 2.31 -0.78
CA PRO A 43 7.56 2.48 -1.67
C PRO A 43 8.29 1.16 -1.86
N ALA A 44 8.74 0.88 -3.09
CA ALA A 44 9.54 -0.30 -3.40
C ALA A 44 10.90 -0.30 -2.66
N GLU A 45 11.48 0.89 -2.45
CA GLU A 45 12.69 1.08 -1.65
C GLU A 45 12.29 1.62 -0.27
N THR A 46 12.59 0.88 0.79
CA THR A 46 12.42 1.33 2.19
C THR A 46 13.45 2.39 2.61
N ALA A 47 14.39 2.72 1.69
CA ALA A 47 15.39 3.76 1.90
C ALA A 47 14.74 5.16 1.89
N PHE A 48 15.34 6.08 2.65
CA PHE A 48 15.02 7.52 2.61
C PHE A 48 13.77 7.96 3.37
N ASP A 49 13.25 7.11 4.28
CA ASP A 49 12.16 7.45 5.22
C ASP A 49 10.82 7.83 4.55
N VAL A 50 10.62 7.44 3.29
CA VAL A 50 9.30 7.52 2.65
C VAL A 50 8.42 6.41 3.19
N SER A 51 7.26 6.76 3.73
CA SER A 51 6.29 5.80 4.29
C SER A 51 5.31 5.30 3.25
N CYS A 52 4.81 6.19 2.41
CA CYS A 52 3.87 5.84 1.35
C CYS A 52 3.87 6.85 0.19
N LEU A 53 3.29 6.42 -0.91
CA LEU A 53 3.00 7.23 -2.09
C LEU A 53 1.48 7.34 -2.25
N ILE A 54 0.99 8.51 -2.60
CA ILE A 54 -0.43 8.76 -2.89
C ILE A 54 -0.58 9.46 -4.25
N PRO A 55 -1.76 9.39 -4.91
CA PRO A 55 -2.05 10.26 -6.05
C PRO A 55 -1.82 11.72 -5.65
N HIS A 56 -1.22 12.52 -6.53
CA HIS A 56 -0.89 13.91 -6.19
C HIS A 56 -2.17 14.76 -6.03
N PRO A 57 -2.52 15.20 -4.80
CA PRO A 57 -3.87 15.73 -4.52
C PRO A 57 -4.15 17.11 -5.13
N GLU A 58 -3.15 17.77 -5.74
CA GLU A 58 -3.33 19.04 -6.43
C GLU A 58 -3.36 18.86 -7.95
N ARG A 59 -2.48 17.98 -8.47
CA ARG A 59 -2.36 17.73 -9.92
C ARG A 59 -3.53 16.94 -10.50
N LEU A 60 -4.10 16.05 -9.71
CA LEU A 60 -5.20 15.20 -10.14
C LEU A 60 -6.37 16.02 -10.73
N TRP A 61 -6.67 17.18 -10.13
CA TRP A 61 -7.79 18.01 -10.53
C TRP A 61 -7.56 18.85 -11.80
N ASP A 62 -6.35 18.81 -12.35
CA ASP A 62 -6.05 19.37 -13.66
C ASP A 62 -6.58 18.45 -14.79
N HIS A 63 -6.87 17.18 -14.48
CA HIS A 63 -7.20 16.13 -15.44
C HIS A 63 -8.58 15.50 -15.25
N VAL A 64 -9.11 15.51 -14.03
CA VAL A 64 -10.36 14.83 -13.67
C VAL A 64 -11.30 15.82 -12.97
N PRO A 65 -12.60 15.84 -13.30
CA PRO A 65 -13.59 16.66 -12.61
C PRO A 65 -13.66 16.35 -11.10
N ARG A 66 -14.14 17.32 -10.32
CA ARG A 66 -14.38 17.09 -8.90
C ARG A 66 -15.40 15.98 -8.70
N PRO A 67 -15.20 15.08 -7.71
CA PRO A 67 -16.07 13.92 -7.55
C PRO A 67 -17.48 14.30 -7.07
N LEU A 68 -18.48 13.62 -7.60
CA LEU A 68 -19.82 13.55 -7.00
C LEU A 68 -19.77 12.75 -5.68
N ALA A 69 -18.98 11.67 -5.68
CA ALA A 69 -18.78 10.79 -4.54
C ALA A 69 -17.48 9.99 -4.66
N TYR A 70 -16.98 9.54 -3.51
CA TYR A 70 -15.97 8.49 -3.40
C TYR A 70 -16.66 7.18 -3.01
N LEU A 71 -16.48 6.14 -3.80
CA LEU A 71 -17.02 4.80 -3.56
C LEU A 71 -15.88 3.89 -3.14
N LEU A 72 -15.92 3.40 -1.91
CA LEU A 72 -14.88 2.53 -1.38
C LEU A 72 -15.33 1.07 -1.50
N THR A 73 -14.54 0.28 -2.21
CA THR A 73 -14.81 -1.15 -2.38
C THR A 73 -14.55 -1.92 -1.08
N HIS A 74 -13.48 -1.60 -0.39
CA HIS A 74 -13.10 -2.19 0.91
C HIS A 74 -12.03 -1.36 1.64
N GLY A 75 -11.64 -1.77 2.85
CA GLY A 75 -10.81 -0.96 3.77
C GLY A 75 -9.31 -1.25 3.77
N HIS A 76 -8.73 -1.89 2.75
CA HIS A 76 -7.27 -2.02 2.65
C HIS A 76 -6.60 -0.67 2.36
N GLU A 77 -5.38 -0.47 2.86
CA GLU A 77 -4.65 0.80 2.73
C GLU A 77 -4.37 1.17 1.27
N ASP A 78 -4.18 0.20 0.40
CA ASP A 78 -4.00 0.40 -1.03
C ASP A 78 -5.30 0.76 -1.78
N HIS A 79 -6.44 0.80 -1.07
CA HIS A 79 -7.75 1.28 -1.55
C HIS A 79 -8.25 2.52 -0.81
N VAL A 80 -7.84 2.75 0.46
CA VAL A 80 -8.36 3.87 1.25
C VAL A 80 -7.28 4.81 1.81
N GLY A 81 -6.01 4.44 1.71
CA GLY A 81 -4.92 5.13 2.41
C GLY A 81 -4.73 6.59 2.02
N ALA A 82 -5.08 6.99 0.79
CA ALA A 82 -4.98 8.38 0.32
C ALA A 82 -6.27 9.20 0.50
N LEU A 83 -7.38 8.58 0.91
CA LEU A 83 -8.70 9.22 0.92
C LEU A 83 -8.71 10.58 1.63
N HIS A 84 -8.16 10.66 2.84
CA HIS A 84 -8.18 11.90 3.64
C HIS A 84 -7.38 13.05 2.98
N HIS A 85 -6.34 12.73 2.20
CA HIS A 85 -5.59 13.72 1.42
C HIS A 85 -6.41 14.27 0.24
N LEU A 86 -7.15 13.38 -0.44
CA LEU A 86 -8.03 13.80 -1.55
C LEU A 86 -9.23 14.59 -1.04
N LEU A 87 -9.86 14.16 0.06
CA LEU A 87 -10.96 14.88 0.70
C LEU A 87 -10.57 16.30 1.13
N ALA A 88 -9.34 16.49 1.59
CA ALA A 88 -8.85 17.82 1.96
C ALA A 88 -8.84 18.83 0.77
N ARG A 89 -8.80 18.33 -0.47
CA ARG A 89 -8.75 19.13 -1.71
C ARG A 89 -10.06 19.10 -2.52
N ALA A 90 -10.78 18.00 -2.46
CA ALA A 90 -12.03 17.79 -3.17
C ALA A 90 -13.04 17.06 -2.26
N PRO A 91 -13.67 17.77 -1.33
CA PRO A 91 -14.66 17.20 -0.44
C PRO A 91 -15.88 16.70 -1.23
N ALA A 92 -16.29 15.44 -0.96
CA ALA A 92 -17.51 14.83 -1.49
C ALA A 92 -17.97 13.70 -0.57
N PRO A 93 -19.23 13.23 -0.63
CA PRO A 93 -19.70 12.09 0.13
C PRO A 93 -18.83 10.85 -0.10
N VAL A 94 -18.58 10.10 0.98
CA VAL A 94 -17.80 8.86 0.97
C VAL A 94 -18.73 7.70 1.28
N HIS A 95 -18.90 6.81 0.31
CA HIS A 95 -19.73 5.61 0.46
C HIS A 95 -18.84 4.40 0.74
N GLY A 96 -19.16 3.63 1.77
CA GLY A 96 -18.44 2.41 2.13
C GLY A 96 -19.26 1.54 3.07
N THR A 97 -18.86 0.30 3.22
CA THR A 97 -19.47 -0.60 4.22
C THR A 97 -19.09 -0.18 5.63
N PRO A 98 -19.86 -0.57 6.67
CA PRO A 98 -19.57 -0.18 8.06
C PRO A 98 -18.13 -0.44 8.48
N PHE A 99 -17.57 -1.60 8.12
CA PHE A 99 -16.18 -1.94 8.46
C PHE A 99 -15.18 -1.03 7.74
N THR A 100 -15.37 -0.81 6.43
CA THR A 100 -14.52 0.11 5.64
C THR A 100 -14.58 1.54 6.19
N LEU A 101 -15.78 2.04 6.49
CA LEU A 101 -15.95 3.38 7.07
C LEU A 101 -15.33 3.49 8.46
N GLY A 102 -15.43 2.44 9.29
CA GLY A 102 -14.78 2.37 10.60
C GLY A 102 -13.25 2.52 10.51
N LEU A 103 -12.64 1.88 9.49
CA LEU A 103 -11.19 1.95 9.29
C LEU A 103 -10.70 3.35 8.84
N VAL A 104 -11.51 4.10 8.10
CA VAL A 104 -11.15 5.45 7.65
C VAL A 104 -11.58 6.55 8.61
N ALA A 105 -12.46 6.24 9.57
CA ALA A 105 -13.12 7.21 10.45
C ALA A 105 -12.13 8.07 11.26
N GLU A 106 -11.03 7.50 11.76
CA GLU A 106 -10.03 8.24 12.54
C GLU A 106 -9.36 9.35 11.71
N ARG A 107 -8.88 9.00 10.49
CA ARG A 107 -8.26 9.98 9.58
C ARG A 107 -9.27 11.00 9.06
N TRP A 108 -10.51 10.57 8.81
CA TRP A 108 -11.60 11.48 8.45
C TRP A 108 -11.92 12.44 9.60
N ALA A 109 -11.97 11.97 10.85
CA ALA A 109 -12.24 12.82 12.02
C ALA A 109 -11.16 13.89 12.25
N ALA A 110 -9.93 13.65 11.82
CA ALA A 110 -8.83 14.61 11.88
C ALA A 110 -8.94 15.75 10.84
N LEU A 111 -9.81 15.62 9.83
CA LEU A 111 -10.01 16.65 8.82
C LEU A 111 -10.71 17.91 9.39
N PRO A 112 -10.49 19.09 8.79
CA PRO A 112 -11.18 20.31 9.18
C PRO A 112 -12.71 20.14 9.19
N PRO A 113 -13.43 20.77 10.15
CA PRO A 113 -14.90 20.62 10.26
C PRO A 113 -15.68 20.95 8.97
N ALA A 114 -15.20 21.92 8.17
CA ALA A 114 -15.83 22.27 6.89
C ALA A 114 -15.72 21.12 5.88
N VAL A 115 -14.54 20.49 5.79
CA VAL A 115 -14.30 19.32 4.92
C VAL A 115 -15.17 18.15 5.34
N ARG A 116 -15.21 17.82 6.64
CA ARG A 116 -16.06 16.73 7.16
C ARG A 116 -17.54 16.92 6.86
N ARG A 117 -18.07 18.15 6.98
CA ARG A 117 -19.47 18.44 6.64
C ARG A 117 -19.77 18.25 5.15
N ALA A 118 -18.80 18.55 4.30
CA ALA A 118 -18.91 18.36 2.84
C ALA A 118 -18.60 16.91 2.40
N SER A 119 -18.03 16.10 3.31
CA SER A 119 -17.64 14.71 3.05
C SER A 119 -18.27 13.76 4.08
N PRO A 120 -19.60 13.64 4.13
CA PRO A 120 -20.24 12.70 5.04
C PRO A 120 -19.84 11.26 4.71
N LEU A 121 -19.63 10.44 5.75
CA LEU A 121 -19.50 9.00 5.61
C LEU A 121 -20.89 8.39 5.47
N VAL A 122 -21.16 7.73 4.36
CA VAL A 122 -22.46 7.15 3.99
C VAL A 122 -22.36 5.64 3.92
N GLU A 123 -23.09 4.97 4.79
CA GLU A 123 -23.09 3.52 4.87
C GLU A 123 -23.75 2.89 3.63
N LEU A 124 -23.03 1.92 3.04
CA LEU A 124 -23.55 1.08 1.97
C LEU A 124 -24.37 -0.08 2.52
N VAL A 125 -25.55 -0.25 1.95
CA VAL A 125 -26.37 -1.44 2.16
C VAL A 125 -26.31 -2.28 0.88
N PRO A 126 -25.74 -3.49 0.92
CA PRO A 126 -25.61 -4.35 -0.25
C PRO A 126 -26.94 -4.57 -0.97
N GLY A 127 -26.93 -4.53 -2.30
CA GLY A 127 -28.11 -4.67 -3.15
C GLY A 127 -29.01 -3.43 -3.23
N ARG A 128 -28.76 -2.38 -2.42
CA ARG A 128 -29.52 -1.13 -2.48
C ARG A 128 -28.94 -0.22 -3.55
N ARG A 129 -29.79 0.20 -4.50
CA ARG A 129 -29.44 1.23 -5.50
C ARG A 129 -29.36 2.61 -4.86
N VAL A 130 -28.27 3.34 -5.15
CA VAL A 130 -28.01 4.71 -4.68
C VAL A 130 -27.86 5.63 -5.89
N ALA A 131 -28.70 6.63 -6.02
CA ALA A 131 -28.55 7.69 -7.04
C ALA A 131 -27.56 8.75 -6.52
N LEU A 132 -26.55 9.06 -7.30
CA LEU A 132 -25.58 10.13 -7.03
C LEU A 132 -25.98 11.43 -7.72
N SER A 133 -26.60 11.30 -8.89
CA SER A 133 -27.23 12.39 -9.66
C SER A 133 -28.43 11.84 -10.43
N ASP A 134 -29.01 12.66 -11.29
CA ASP A 134 -30.07 12.22 -12.21
C ASP A 134 -29.54 11.26 -13.31
N ARG A 135 -28.22 11.16 -13.46
CA ARG A 135 -27.55 10.41 -14.53
C ARG A 135 -26.75 9.22 -14.04
N ILE A 136 -26.19 9.32 -12.84
CA ILE A 136 -25.27 8.30 -12.29
C ILE A 136 -25.88 7.70 -11.03
N ALA A 137 -25.95 6.39 -11.02
CA ALA A 137 -26.31 5.61 -9.84
C ALA A 137 -25.38 4.41 -9.69
N PHE A 138 -25.38 3.80 -8.52
CA PHE A 138 -24.64 2.57 -8.30
C PHE A 138 -25.38 1.64 -7.34
N THR A 139 -25.00 0.36 -7.40
CA THR A 139 -25.37 -0.68 -6.44
C THR A 139 -24.12 -1.42 -6.02
N ALA A 140 -23.89 -1.57 -4.71
CA ALA A 140 -22.80 -2.38 -4.18
C ALA A 140 -23.30 -3.82 -3.91
N LEU A 141 -22.51 -4.82 -4.28
CA LEU A 141 -22.76 -6.22 -3.98
C LEU A 141 -21.65 -6.79 -3.11
N PRO A 142 -21.94 -7.71 -2.17
CA PRO A 142 -20.89 -8.30 -1.35
C PRO A 142 -19.97 -9.18 -2.18
N VAL A 143 -18.68 -9.16 -1.87
CA VAL A 143 -17.68 -10.08 -2.43
C VAL A 143 -16.84 -10.68 -1.31
N ALA A 144 -16.41 -11.93 -1.49
CA ALA A 144 -15.44 -12.53 -0.58
C ALA A 144 -14.03 -11.98 -0.87
N HIS A 145 -13.34 -11.60 0.19
CA HIS A 145 -11.95 -11.16 0.13
C HIS A 145 -11.26 -11.43 1.49
N SER A 146 -9.98 -11.13 1.60
CA SER A 146 -9.22 -11.28 2.87
C SER A 146 -9.68 -10.32 3.97
N ILE A 147 -10.30 -9.19 3.61
CA ILE A 147 -10.90 -8.22 4.52
C ILE A 147 -12.42 -8.38 4.56
N LEU A 148 -13.02 -8.09 5.71
CA LEU A 148 -14.47 -8.17 5.88
C LEU A 148 -15.20 -7.06 5.11
N GLN A 149 -16.41 -7.41 4.66
CA GLN A 149 -17.35 -6.48 4.04
C GLN A 149 -16.82 -5.81 2.75
N ALA A 150 -15.99 -6.49 1.97
CA ALA A 150 -15.59 -6.04 0.65
C ALA A 150 -16.77 -6.08 -0.33
N THR A 151 -16.78 -5.18 -1.33
CA THR A 151 -17.88 -5.03 -2.29
C THR A 151 -17.39 -4.88 -3.72
N ALA A 152 -18.16 -5.46 -4.66
CA ALA A 152 -18.18 -5.05 -6.05
C ALA A 152 -19.18 -3.91 -6.26
N LEU A 153 -18.96 -3.11 -7.29
CA LEU A 153 -19.80 -1.96 -7.64
C LEU A 153 -20.39 -2.16 -9.04
N VAL A 154 -21.69 -2.01 -9.16
CA VAL A 154 -22.39 -1.91 -10.43
C VAL A 154 -22.78 -0.46 -10.59
N LEU A 155 -22.17 0.24 -11.55
CA LEU A 155 -22.40 1.65 -11.83
C LEU A 155 -23.27 1.79 -13.07
N GLU A 156 -24.33 2.54 -12.95
CA GLU A 156 -25.23 2.90 -14.03
C GLU A 156 -24.86 4.30 -14.53
N LEU A 157 -24.41 4.40 -15.78
CA LEU A 157 -24.04 5.64 -16.43
C LEU A 157 -24.87 5.81 -17.73
N PRO A 158 -24.96 7.01 -18.30
CA PRO A 158 -25.70 7.21 -19.55
C PRO A 158 -25.23 6.33 -20.72
N ALA A 159 -23.95 6.00 -20.79
CA ALA A 159 -23.38 5.11 -21.80
C ALA A 159 -23.73 3.63 -21.60
N GLY A 160 -24.07 3.22 -20.37
CA GLY A 160 -24.35 1.84 -20.02
C GLY A 160 -23.82 1.46 -18.63
N THR A 161 -23.92 0.18 -18.32
CA THR A 161 -23.51 -0.34 -17.01
C THR A 161 -22.02 -0.68 -17.00
N VAL A 162 -21.34 -0.23 -15.94
CA VAL A 162 -19.93 -0.60 -15.64
C VAL A 162 -19.90 -1.40 -14.35
N VAL A 163 -19.18 -2.52 -14.36
CA VAL A 163 -18.95 -3.34 -13.16
C VAL A 163 -17.50 -3.18 -12.73
N HIS A 164 -17.26 -2.82 -11.47
CA HIS A 164 -15.96 -2.88 -10.82
C HIS A 164 -16.01 -3.97 -9.76
N THR A 165 -15.17 -4.99 -9.88
CA THR A 165 -15.22 -6.15 -8.98
C THR A 165 -14.80 -5.82 -7.54
N GLY A 166 -14.04 -4.72 -7.32
CA GLY A 166 -13.19 -4.63 -6.16
C GLY A 166 -12.19 -5.78 -6.14
N ASP A 167 -11.53 -5.99 -5.04
CA ASP A 167 -10.75 -7.19 -4.80
C ASP A 167 -11.68 -8.32 -4.40
N PHE A 168 -11.66 -9.42 -5.12
CA PHE A 168 -12.63 -10.48 -4.95
C PHE A 168 -12.08 -11.88 -5.16
N LYS A 169 -12.77 -12.86 -4.58
CA LYS A 169 -12.79 -14.26 -4.97
C LYS A 169 -14.23 -14.79 -4.93
N LEU A 170 -14.50 -15.88 -5.62
CA LEU A 170 -15.86 -16.46 -5.64
C LEU A 170 -16.15 -17.32 -4.41
N ALA A 171 -15.16 -18.06 -3.92
CA ALA A 171 -15.31 -18.91 -2.75
C ALA A 171 -15.37 -18.10 -1.46
N GLY A 172 -16.54 -17.96 -0.88
CA GLY A 172 -16.78 -17.31 0.42
C GLY A 172 -17.40 -18.27 1.43
N ASP A 173 -17.17 -18.03 2.72
CA ASP A 173 -17.60 -18.88 3.84
C ASP A 173 -18.94 -18.48 4.45
N ASP A 174 -19.44 -17.31 4.11
CA ASP A 174 -20.65 -16.73 4.69
C ASP A 174 -21.53 -16.06 3.62
N ALA A 175 -22.56 -15.35 4.07
CA ALA A 175 -23.44 -14.58 3.18
C ALA A 175 -22.73 -13.40 2.48
N TRP A 176 -21.49 -13.08 2.88
CA TRP A 176 -20.71 -11.98 2.29
C TRP A 176 -19.82 -12.51 1.15
N ARG A 177 -20.47 -12.96 0.09
CA ARG A 177 -19.84 -13.50 -1.13
C ARG A 177 -20.57 -13.01 -2.36
N LEU A 178 -19.90 -13.07 -3.51
CA LEU A 178 -20.48 -12.69 -4.79
C LEU A 178 -21.37 -13.83 -5.32
N GLU A 179 -22.65 -13.54 -5.47
CA GLU A 179 -23.57 -14.42 -6.18
C GLU A 179 -23.60 -13.99 -7.65
N LEU A 180 -22.95 -14.78 -8.53
CA LEU A 180 -22.83 -14.47 -9.96
C LEU A 180 -24.19 -14.26 -10.65
N ASP A 181 -25.20 -15.08 -10.30
CA ASP A 181 -26.56 -14.94 -10.83
C ASP A 181 -27.22 -13.61 -10.44
N ALA A 182 -26.96 -13.13 -9.22
CA ALA A 182 -27.46 -11.84 -8.77
C ALA A 182 -26.78 -10.70 -9.51
N LEU A 183 -25.48 -10.79 -9.69
CA LEU A 183 -24.70 -9.81 -10.45
C LEU A 183 -25.13 -9.79 -11.93
N ALA A 184 -25.29 -10.95 -12.57
CA ALA A 184 -25.72 -11.06 -13.97
C ALA A 184 -27.14 -10.51 -14.19
N LYS A 185 -28.05 -10.67 -13.22
CA LYS A 185 -29.38 -10.05 -13.28
C LYS A 185 -29.35 -8.54 -13.17
N LEU A 186 -28.43 -8.01 -12.32
CA LEU A 186 -28.28 -6.57 -12.10
C LEU A 186 -27.55 -5.89 -13.25
N ALA A 187 -26.59 -6.55 -13.85
CA ALA A 187 -25.73 -6.05 -14.93
C ALA A 187 -25.68 -7.02 -16.12
N PRO A 188 -26.78 -7.24 -16.85
CA PRO A 188 -26.80 -8.17 -17.98
C PRO A 188 -26.02 -7.58 -19.17
N GLY A 189 -24.92 -8.26 -19.59
CA GLY A 189 -24.06 -7.79 -20.68
C GLY A 189 -23.47 -6.40 -20.44
N PRO A 190 -22.72 -6.18 -19.35
CA PRO A 190 -22.23 -4.85 -19.00
C PRO A 190 -21.35 -4.28 -20.12
N LEU A 191 -21.40 -2.95 -20.25
CA LEU A 191 -20.59 -2.21 -21.20
C LEU A 191 -19.10 -2.42 -20.94
N LEU A 192 -18.72 -2.42 -19.66
CA LEU A 192 -17.33 -2.57 -19.22
C LEU A 192 -17.28 -3.32 -17.89
N VAL A 193 -16.31 -4.23 -17.76
CA VAL A 193 -15.90 -4.82 -16.48
C VAL A 193 -14.47 -4.39 -16.16
N LEU A 194 -14.29 -3.80 -14.99
CA LEU A 194 -13.00 -3.48 -14.36
C LEU A 194 -12.75 -4.59 -13.33
N ALA A 195 -11.88 -5.55 -13.66
CA ALA A 195 -11.74 -6.78 -12.88
C ALA A 195 -10.37 -6.88 -12.20
N ASP A 196 -10.37 -7.17 -10.89
CA ASP A 196 -9.17 -7.57 -10.15
C ASP A 196 -8.46 -8.71 -10.86
N SER A 197 -7.19 -8.53 -11.16
CA SER A 197 -6.38 -9.49 -11.92
C SER A 197 -5.21 -10.06 -11.11
N THR A 198 -5.15 -9.81 -9.80
CA THR A 198 -4.05 -10.24 -8.93
C THR A 198 -3.87 -11.76 -8.94
N GLY A 199 -4.96 -12.53 -8.95
CA GLY A 199 -4.93 -13.99 -9.01
C GLY A 199 -4.91 -14.59 -10.42
N ALA A 200 -4.91 -13.77 -11.49
CA ALA A 200 -5.05 -14.23 -12.88
C ALA A 200 -3.91 -15.15 -13.39
N CYS A 201 -2.80 -15.24 -12.68
CA CYS A 201 -1.69 -16.15 -12.98
C CYS A 201 -1.85 -17.54 -12.33
N THR A 202 -2.91 -17.77 -11.56
CA THR A 202 -3.20 -19.02 -10.86
C THR A 202 -4.40 -19.69 -11.53
N ASP A 203 -4.27 -20.95 -11.91
CA ASP A 203 -5.31 -21.66 -12.66
C ASP A 203 -6.38 -22.27 -11.73
N ASP A 204 -5.97 -22.81 -10.57
CA ASP A 204 -6.85 -23.45 -9.61
C ASP A 204 -7.75 -22.45 -8.88
N GLU A 205 -8.99 -22.85 -8.57
CA GLU A 205 -9.92 -22.04 -7.77
C GLU A 205 -9.32 -21.65 -6.42
N THR A 206 -9.53 -20.41 -6.02
CA THR A 206 -9.05 -19.90 -4.74
C THR A 206 -9.87 -20.49 -3.59
N PRO A 207 -9.26 -21.21 -2.63
CA PRO A 207 -9.99 -21.82 -1.54
C PRO A 207 -10.68 -20.81 -0.62
N PRO A 208 -11.81 -21.17 0.04
CA PRO A 208 -12.39 -20.36 1.10
C PRO A 208 -11.48 -20.34 2.36
N GLU A 209 -11.70 -19.40 3.26
CA GLU A 209 -10.95 -19.30 4.53
C GLU A 209 -11.13 -20.54 5.42
N THR A 210 -12.32 -21.18 5.37
CA THR A 210 -12.63 -22.40 6.11
C THR A 210 -11.76 -23.60 5.72
N ALA A 211 -11.15 -23.60 4.53
CA ALA A 211 -10.18 -24.62 4.13
C ALA A 211 -9.00 -24.73 5.10
N LEU A 212 -8.68 -23.67 5.83
CA LEU A 212 -7.61 -23.66 6.82
C LEU A 212 -8.05 -24.05 8.25
N THR A 213 -9.33 -24.33 8.48
CA THR A 213 -9.85 -24.58 9.85
C THR A 213 -9.13 -25.72 10.57
N GLY A 214 -8.89 -26.84 9.90
CA GLY A 214 -8.13 -27.96 10.44
C GLY A 214 -6.70 -27.57 10.77
N ARG A 215 -6.03 -26.90 9.84
CA ARG A 215 -4.64 -26.47 9.98
C ARG A 215 -4.45 -25.44 11.10
N VAL A 216 -5.36 -24.47 11.21
CA VAL A 216 -5.35 -23.48 12.31
C VAL A 216 -5.49 -24.20 13.67
N ARG A 217 -6.38 -25.20 13.76
CA ARG A 217 -6.54 -25.99 14.99
C ARG A 217 -5.27 -26.75 15.36
N GLU A 218 -4.61 -27.38 14.40
CA GLU A 218 -3.32 -28.06 14.60
C GLU A 218 -2.25 -27.07 15.12
N LEU A 219 -2.08 -25.92 14.45
CA LEU A 219 -1.11 -24.91 14.85
C LEU A 219 -1.33 -24.39 16.28
N VAL A 220 -2.59 -24.27 16.70
CA VAL A 220 -2.94 -23.86 18.07
C VAL A 220 -2.67 -24.97 19.08
N ALA A 221 -2.99 -26.23 18.73
CA ALA A 221 -2.78 -27.41 19.58
C ALA A 221 -1.29 -27.70 19.79
N ASP A 222 -0.49 -27.58 18.74
CA ASP A 222 0.95 -27.89 18.74
C ASP A 222 1.82 -26.81 19.40
N ALA A 223 1.28 -25.66 19.75
CA ALA A 223 2.02 -24.59 20.40
C ALA A 223 2.13 -24.83 21.92
N PRO A 224 3.29 -25.20 22.46
CA PRO A 224 3.42 -25.58 23.87
C PRO A 224 3.39 -24.35 24.81
N GLY A 225 3.84 -23.19 24.37
CA GLY A 225 3.90 -21.95 25.13
C GLY A 225 3.03 -20.86 24.48
N ARG A 226 3.58 -19.65 24.42
CA ARG A 226 2.90 -18.50 23.80
C ARG A 226 2.76 -18.71 22.32
N LEU A 227 1.62 -18.29 21.78
CA LEU A 227 1.35 -18.31 20.33
C LEU A 227 1.30 -16.88 19.80
N PHE A 228 2.20 -16.57 18.88
CA PHE A 228 2.19 -15.32 18.12
C PHE A 228 1.73 -15.61 16.71
N VAL A 229 0.66 -14.97 16.27
CA VAL A 229 0.08 -15.13 14.93
C VAL A 229 0.27 -13.83 14.17
N THR A 230 1.08 -13.84 13.12
CA THR A 230 1.20 -12.66 12.28
C THR A 230 0.32 -12.82 11.04
N VAL A 231 -0.55 -11.84 10.85
CA VAL A 231 -1.52 -11.73 9.75
C VAL A 231 -1.54 -10.29 9.27
N PHE A 232 -2.11 -10.02 8.09
CA PHE A 232 -2.48 -8.64 7.75
C PHE A 232 -3.46 -8.11 8.79
N SER A 233 -3.23 -6.90 9.27
CA SER A 233 -4.06 -6.34 10.36
C SER A 233 -5.55 -6.27 10.01
N SER A 234 -5.88 -6.16 8.73
CA SER A 234 -7.24 -6.17 8.20
C SER A 234 -7.91 -7.54 8.16
N HIS A 235 -7.13 -8.63 8.33
CA HIS A 235 -7.62 -10.00 8.11
C HIS A 235 -8.37 -10.57 9.33
N VAL A 236 -9.49 -9.95 9.68
CA VAL A 236 -10.31 -10.31 10.86
C VAL A 236 -10.84 -11.74 10.78
N SER A 237 -11.21 -12.25 9.61
CA SER A 237 -11.66 -13.63 9.43
C SER A 237 -10.63 -14.65 9.91
N ARG A 238 -9.35 -14.45 9.60
CA ARG A 238 -8.25 -15.29 10.07
C ARG A 238 -8.06 -15.19 11.57
N MET A 239 -8.13 -13.96 12.15
CA MET A 239 -8.10 -13.78 13.59
C MET A 239 -9.23 -14.53 14.28
N ARG A 240 -10.46 -14.48 13.72
CA ARG A 240 -11.63 -15.26 14.22
C ARG A 240 -11.35 -16.77 14.21
N ALA A 241 -10.75 -17.30 13.14
CA ALA A 241 -10.40 -18.72 13.06
C ALA A 241 -9.43 -19.14 14.18
N PHE A 242 -8.37 -18.36 14.41
CA PHE A 242 -7.43 -18.60 15.50
C PHE A 242 -8.07 -18.44 16.89
N LEU A 243 -8.92 -17.43 17.09
CA LEU A 243 -9.64 -17.23 18.34
C LEU A 243 -10.59 -18.42 18.62
N THR A 244 -11.35 -18.86 17.62
CA THR A 244 -12.24 -20.02 17.74
C THR A 244 -11.47 -21.29 18.10
N ALA A 245 -10.35 -21.55 17.42
CA ALA A 245 -9.48 -22.67 17.75
C ALA A 245 -8.87 -22.50 19.16
N GLY A 246 -8.38 -21.30 19.48
CA GLY A 246 -7.76 -20.97 20.76
C GLY A 246 -8.68 -21.17 21.97
N ALA A 247 -9.97 -20.87 21.81
CA ALA A 247 -10.96 -21.08 22.86
C ALA A 247 -11.04 -22.54 23.30
N ALA A 248 -10.93 -23.49 22.36
CA ALA A 248 -10.94 -24.93 22.66
C ALA A 248 -9.72 -25.38 23.50
N PHE A 249 -8.63 -24.61 23.50
CA PHE A 249 -7.42 -24.86 24.28
C PHE A 249 -7.24 -23.84 25.44
N GLY A 250 -8.29 -23.09 25.79
CA GLY A 250 -8.27 -22.12 26.89
C GLY A 250 -7.37 -20.89 26.65
N ARG A 251 -7.00 -20.61 25.38
CA ARG A 251 -6.19 -19.44 25.03
C ARG A 251 -7.02 -18.17 24.98
N GLN A 252 -6.41 -17.08 25.42
CA GLN A 252 -6.94 -15.72 25.30
C GLN A 252 -6.09 -14.95 24.27
N GLY A 253 -6.75 -14.24 23.37
CA GLY A 253 -6.13 -13.45 22.32
C GLY A 253 -5.99 -11.97 22.67
N ALA A 254 -4.95 -11.31 22.16
CA ALA A 254 -4.79 -9.86 22.18
C ALA A 254 -4.11 -9.36 20.89
N ALA A 255 -4.35 -8.09 20.55
CA ALA A 255 -3.68 -7.40 19.46
C ALA A 255 -2.36 -6.79 19.92
N LEU A 256 -1.34 -6.83 19.03
CA LEU A 256 -0.05 -6.16 19.21
C LEU A 256 0.29 -5.32 17.99
N GLY A 257 0.41 -4.03 18.20
CA GLY A 257 0.74 -3.03 17.19
C GLY A 257 -0.46 -2.18 16.77
N ARG A 258 -0.20 -0.91 16.52
CA ARG A 258 -1.22 0.14 16.31
C ARG A 258 -2.26 -0.21 15.24
N SER A 259 -1.84 -0.71 14.08
CA SER A 259 -2.77 -1.11 13.01
C SER A 259 -3.66 -2.28 13.43
N MET A 260 -3.09 -3.28 14.12
CA MET A 260 -3.83 -4.44 14.63
C MET A 260 -4.85 -4.02 15.71
N GLU A 261 -4.43 -3.17 16.65
CA GLU A 261 -5.29 -2.65 17.72
C GLU A 261 -6.45 -1.82 17.16
N ARG A 262 -6.17 -0.93 16.18
CA ARG A 262 -7.20 -0.14 15.51
C ARG A 262 -8.22 -1.03 14.79
N THR A 263 -7.75 -1.95 13.97
CA THR A 263 -8.64 -2.83 13.20
C THR A 263 -9.49 -3.72 14.10
N THR A 264 -8.90 -4.29 15.15
CA THR A 264 -9.64 -5.14 16.09
C THR A 264 -10.64 -4.34 16.92
N ALA A 265 -10.36 -3.07 17.23
CA ALA A 265 -11.32 -2.18 17.88
C ALA A 265 -12.55 -1.97 17.00
N VAL A 266 -12.36 -1.57 15.73
CA VAL A 266 -13.45 -1.42 14.76
C VAL A 266 -14.24 -2.72 14.59
N ALA A 267 -13.55 -3.86 14.49
CA ALA A 267 -14.22 -5.15 14.34
C ALA A 267 -15.06 -5.52 15.57
N ARG A 268 -14.61 -5.18 16.77
CA ARG A 268 -15.37 -5.40 18.03
C ARG A 268 -16.58 -4.49 18.12
N ASP A 269 -16.41 -3.20 17.84
CA ASP A 269 -17.51 -2.23 17.88
C ASP A 269 -18.65 -2.61 16.93
N LEU A 270 -18.33 -3.29 15.82
CA LEU A 270 -19.30 -3.81 14.86
C LEU A 270 -19.78 -5.25 15.14
N GLY A 271 -19.34 -5.87 16.25
CA GLY A 271 -19.69 -7.24 16.58
C GLY A 271 -19.11 -8.30 15.62
N LEU A 272 -18.05 -7.94 14.87
CA LEU A 272 -17.43 -8.82 13.87
C LEU A 272 -16.30 -9.69 14.44
N LEU A 273 -15.86 -9.43 15.67
CA LEU A 273 -14.84 -10.20 16.38
C LEU A 273 -15.42 -10.75 17.69
N PRO A 274 -15.25 -12.06 18.01
CA PRO A 274 -15.79 -12.64 19.26
C PRO A 274 -15.12 -12.00 20.48
N GLU A 275 -15.95 -11.59 21.45
CA GLU A 275 -15.47 -10.95 22.70
C GLU A 275 -15.01 -11.96 23.76
N ALA A 276 -15.52 -13.20 23.72
CA ALA A 276 -15.36 -14.16 24.81
C ALA A 276 -13.92 -14.56 25.13
N ASN A 277 -13.03 -14.54 24.15
CA ASN A 277 -11.61 -14.91 24.33
C ASN A 277 -10.65 -13.92 23.64
N PHE A 278 -11.05 -12.65 23.51
CA PHE A 278 -10.21 -11.57 23.01
C PHE A 278 -10.24 -10.37 23.98
N THR A 279 -9.08 -9.98 24.47
CA THR A 279 -8.96 -8.94 25.50
C THR A 279 -7.71 -8.07 25.30
N THR A 280 -7.29 -7.33 26.32
CA THR A 280 -6.13 -6.46 26.24
C THR A 280 -4.82 -7.25 26.36
N CYS A 281 -3.74 -6.73 25.78
CA CYS A 281 -2.40 -7.31 25.95
C CYS A 281 -2.02 -7.42 27.43
N ASP A 282 -2.38 -6.43 28.27
CA ASP A 282 -2.08 -6.38 29.69
C ASP A 282 -2.73 -7.51 30.50
N GLU A 283 -3.89 -7.97 30.06
CA GLU A 283 -4.58 -9.11 30.67
C GLU A 283 -3.99 -10.43 30.18
N VAL A 284 -3.72 -10.56 28.89
CA VAL A 284 -3.18 -11.79 28.30
C VAL A 284 -1.79 -12.11 28.82
N VAL A 285 -0.90 -11.14 28.98
CA VAL A 285 0.48 -11.38 29.49
C VAL A 285 0.53 -11.88 30.93
N ARG A 286 -0.55 -11.76 31.70
CA ARG A 286 -0.65 -12.27 33.09
C ARG A 286 -1.04 -13.74 33.15
N LEU A 287 -1.50 -14.32 32.06
CA LEU A 287 -1.88 -15.73 31.97
C LEU A 287 -0.63 -16.61 31.89
N ALA A 288 -0.81 -17.91 32.14
CA ALA A 288 0.23 -18.89 31.84
C ALA A 288 0.55 -18.90 30.33
N PRO A 289 1.82 -19.11 29.93
CA PRO A 289 2.25 -19.00 28.52
C PRO A 289 1.39 -19.80 27.53
N GLU A 290 0.99 -21.00 27.86
CA GLU A 290 0.15 -21.88 27.05
C GLU A 290 -1.27 -21.34 26.83
N ARG A 291 -1.67 -20.32 27.61
CA ARG A 291 -2.97 -19.64 27.48
C ARG A 291 -2.89 -18.31 26.73
N GLN A 292 -1.69 -17.90 26.34
CA GLN A 292 -1.46 -16.62 25.67
C GLN A 292 -1.47 -16.79 24.16
N MET A 293 -2.18 -15.89 23.45
CA MET A 293 -2.18 -15.78 22.01
C MET A 293 -2.15 -14.30 21.60
N PHE A 294 -1.26 -13.94 20.67
CA PHE A 294 -1.09 -12.56 20.23
C PHE A 294 -1.20 -12.46 18.72
N PHE A 295 -2.05 -11.55 18.23
CA PHE A 295 -2.09 -11.16 16.83
C PHE A 295 -1.14 -9.98 16.62
N VAL A 296 -0.14 -10.17 15.76
CA VAL A 296 1.00 -9.24 15.68
C VAL A 296 1.09 -8.62 14.29
N SER A 297 1.16 -7.29 14.23
CA SER A 297 1.42 -6.57 12.99
C SER A 297 2.91 -6.59 12.61
N GLY A 298 3.22 -6.44 11.33
CA GLY A 298 4.60 -6.42 10.84
C GLY A 298 5.01 -7.68 10.07
N SER A 299 4.03 -8.36 9.45
CA SER A 299 4.23 -9.62 8.73
C SER A 299 5.15 -9.53 7.52
N GLN A 300 5.33 -8.34 6.95
CA GLN A 300 6.14 -8.09 5.76
C GLN A 300 7.54 -7.53 6.11
N GLY A 301 7.97 -7.66 7.37
CA GLY A 301 9.25 -7.16 7.85
C GLY A 301 9.34 -5.63 7.83
N GLU A 302 8.23 -4.94 8.12
CA GLU A 302 8.20 -3.49 8.22
C GLU A 302 9.01 -3.03 9.43
N ASN A 303 9.91 -2.08 9.22
CA ASN A 303 10.79 -1.52 10.24
C ASN A 303 9.98 -0.96 11.40
N ALA A 304 10.45 -1.18 12.62
CA ALA A 304 9.83 -0.73 13.87
C ALA A 304 8.37 -1.20 14.08
N SER A 305 7.90 -2.20 13.32
CA SER A 305 6.62 -2.87 13.55
C SER A 305 6.64 -3.65 14.88
N ALA A 306 5.48 -4.13 15.32
CA ALA A 306 5.40 -4.92 16.55
C ALA A 306 6.24 -6.21 16.44
N LEU A 307 6.14 -6.93 15.31
CA LEU A 307 6.89 -8.17 15.10
C LEU A 307 8.39 -7.92 14.94
N ASP A 308 8.79 -6.84 14.27
CA ASP A 308 10.19 -6.44 14.16
C ASP A 308 10.80 -6.18 15.55
N ARG A 309 10.13 -5.39 16.39
CA ARG A 309 10.56 -5.14 17.79
C ARG A 309 10.60 -6.41 18.64
N LEU A 310 9.64 -7.33 18.46
CA LEU A 310 9.65 -8.65 19.10
C LEU A 310 10.89 -9.45 18.67
N SER A 311 11.17 -9.51 17.38
CA SER A 311 12.32 -10.24 16.83
C SER A 311 13.67 -9.67 17.29
N LEU A 312 13.76 -8.37 17.51
CA LEU A 312 14.94 -7.68 18.04
C LEU A 312 15.03 -7.74 19.59
N GLY A 313 14.00 -8.23 20.29
CA GLY A 313 13.91 -8.20 21.76
C GLY A 313 13.73 -6.80 22.33
N GLN A 314 13.20 -5.89 21.54
CA GLN A 314 12.99 -4.49 21.90
C GLN A 314 11.55 -4.20 22.32
N HIS A 315 10.67 -5.22 22.34
CA HIS A 315 9.32 -5.04 22.83
C HIS A 315 9.31 -5.00 24.38
N ALA A 316 8.61 -4.00 24.96
CA ALA A 316 8.70 -3.68 26.38
C ALA A 316 8.31 -4.83 27.34
N ARG A 317 7.46 -5.77 26.90
CA ARG A 317 6.87 -6.81 27.76
C ARG A 317 7.05 -8.24 27.25
N LEU A 318 7.27 -8.39 25.96
CA LEU A 318 7.28 -9.69 25.29
C LEU A 318 8.54 -9.86 24.48
N VAL A 319 9.22 -10.98 24.71
CA VAL A 319 10.36 -11.42 23.91
C VAL A 319 10.12 -12.88 23.56
N PRO A 320 9.91 -13.23 22.27
CA PRO A 320 9.79 -14.62 21.86
C PRO A 320 11.06 -15.41 22.18
N GLY A 321 10.89 -16.67 22.58
CA GLY A 321 12.01 -17.54 22.95
C GLY A 321 11.64 -19.02 22.93
N PRO A 322 12.46 -19.89 23.57
CA PRO A 322 12.19 -21.32 23.61
C PRO A 322 10.81 -21.66 24.19
N GLY A 323 10.10 -22.54 23.51
CA GLY A 323 8.72 -22.91 23.84
C GLY A 323 7.64 -22.03 23.21
N ASP A 324 7.97 -20.86 22.67
CA ASP A 324 7.01 -20.02 21.94
C ASP A 324 6.91 -20.44 20.47
N THR A 325 5.74 -20.22 19.90
CA THR A 325 5.45 -20.47 18.48
C THR A 325 5.05 -19.17 17.79
N VAL A 326 5.68 -18.88 16.64
CA VAL A 326 5.32 -17.74 15.78
C VAL A 326 4.81 -18.30 14.45
N VAL A 327 3.56 -17.99 14.12
CA VAL A 327 2.89 -18.44 12.88
C VAL A 327 2.79 -17.27 11.92
N PHE A 328 3.39 -17.40 10.73
CA PHE A 328 3.16 -16.50 9.60
C PHE A 328 1.94 -17.00 8.82
N SER A 329 0.78 -16.43 9.11
CA SER A 329 -0.48 -16.74 8.44
C SER A 329 -0.77 -15.73 7.33
N VAL A 330 0.21 -15.53 6.48
CA VAL A 330 0.23 -14.57 5.36
C VAL A 330 1.18 -15.10 4.28
N SER A 331 0.98 -14.69 3.03
CA SER A 331 1.98 -14.78 1.96
C SER A 331 2.91 -13.57 1.98
N THR A 332 4.14 -13.76 1.54
CA THR A 332 5.08 -12.65 1.38
C THR A 332 4.72 -11.85 0.14
N ILE A 333 4.56 -10.53 0.28
CA ILE A 333 4.34 -9.62 -0.85
C ILE A 333 5.62 -9.58 -1.70
N PRO A 334 5.51 -9.64 -3.05
CA PRO A 334 6.67 -9.53 -3.93
C PRO A 334 7.55 -8.31 -3.61
N GLY A 335 8.87 -8.55 -3.47
CA GLY A 335 9.85 -7.53 -3.08
C GLY A 335 10.07 -7.40 -1.57
N ARG A 336 9.37 -8.19 -0.73
CA ARG A 336 9.55 -8.22 0.73
C ARG A 336 10.24 -9.48 1.24
N GLU A 337 10.76 -10.31 0.35
CA GLU A 337 11.36 -11.63 0.68
C GLU A 337 12.54 -11.52 1.66
N LEU A 338 13.46 -10.60 1.41
CA LEU A 338 14.65 -10.40 2.27
C LEU A 338 14.28 -9.86 3.66
N PRO A 339 13.46 -8.81 3.82
CA PRO A 339 13.01 -8.38 5.15
C PRO A 339 12.27 -9.47 5.93
N VAL A 340 11.41 -10.24 5.28
CA VAL A 340 10.67 -11.35 5.92
C VAL A 340 11.62 -12.48 6.33
N SER A 341 12.55 -12.89 5.46
CA SER A 341 13.58 -13.90 5.80
C SER A 341 14.41 -13.49 7.00
N SER A 342 14.92 -12.24 7.01
CA SER A 342 15.71 -11.71 8.13
C SER A 342 14.92 -11.67 9.44
N LEU A 343 13.61 -11.40 9.37
CA LEU A 343 12.72 -11.41 10.51
C LEU A 343 12.56 -12.84 11.07
N ILE A 344 12.37 -13.83 10.20
CA ILE A 344 12.27 -15.25 10.55
C ILE A 344 13.56 -15.72 11.21
N ASP A 345 14.74 -15.41 10.62
CA ASP A 345 16.04 -15.81 11.15
C ASP A 345 16.24 -15.28 12.57
N ARG A 346 15.94 -14.00 12.83
CA ARG A 346 16.03 -13.42 14.19
C ARG A 346 15.12 -14.12 15.21
N LEU A 347 13.92 -14.55 14.80
CA LEU A 347 13.02 -15.30 15.68
C LEU A 347 13.53 -16.70 15.98
N LEU A 348 14.12 -17.38 14.99
CA LEU A 348 14.78 -18.69 15.16
C LEU A 348 16.03 -18.59 16.05
N GLU A 349 16.85 -17.56 15.88
CA GLU A 349 18.03 -17.29 16.74
C GLU A 349 17.65 -17.11 18.21
N ARG A 350 16.43 -16.61 18.49
CA ARG A 350 15.87 -16.53 19.85
C ARG A 350 15.35 -17.85 20.41
N GLY A 351 15.33 -18.90 19.59
CA GLY A 351 14.84 -20.22 19.97
C GLY A 351 13.32 -20.39 19.84
N ALA A 352 12.61 -19.47 19.21
CA ALA A 352 11.20 -19.63 18.94
C ALA A 352 10.97 -20.64 17.80
N THR A 353 9.87 -21.39 17.86
CA THR A 353 9.41 -22.20 16.73
C THR A 353 8.70 -21.32 15.73
N VAL A 354 9.15 -21.29 14.46
CA VAL A 354 8.50 -20.50 13.40
C VAL A 354 7.76 -21.44 12.44
N ARG A 355 6.53 -21.10 12.10
CA ARG A 355 5.69 -21.76 11.09
C ARG A 355 5.35 -20.77 10.00
N VAL A 356 5.75 -21.08 8.77
CA VAL A 356 5.48 -20.28 7.58
C VAL A 356 4.52 -20.99 6.63
N HIS A 357 3.92 -20.22 5.72
CA HIS A 357 3.10 -20.77 4.65
C HIS A 357 3.97 -21.56 3.66
N THR A 358 3.55 -22.78 3.33
CA THR A 358 4.07 -23.60 2.24
C THR A 358 2.91 -24.35 1.58
N ASP A 359 3.10 -24.86 0.36
CA ASP A 359 2.08 -25.62 -0.34
C ASP A 359 1.67 -26.89 0.42
N ASP A 360 2.64 -27.59 1.04
CA ASP A 360 2.38 -28.80 1.84
C ASP A 360 1.79 -28.51 3.23
N ALA A 361 2.01 -27.29 3.75
CA ALA A 361 1.54 -26.87 5.06
C ALA A 361 0.94 -25.46 5.01
N PRO A 362 -0.24 -25.30 4.37
CA PRO A 362 -0.81 -23.98 4.13
C PRO A 362 -1.23 -23.30 5.44
N THR A 363 -0.81 -22.06 5.61
CA THR A 363 -1.25 -21.17 6.70
C THR A 363 -1.99 -19.95 6.18
N HIS A 364 -2.13 -19.84 4.86
CA HIS A 364 -2.75 -18.72 4.17
C HIS A 364 -3.52 -19.22 2.94
N VAL A 365 -4.57 -18.51 2.57
CA VAL A 365 -5.25 -18.60 1.28
C VAL A 365 -5.37 -17.21 0.67
N SER A 366 -5.31 -17.12 -0.66
CA SER A 366 -5.42 -15.85 -1.37
C SER A 366 -6.78 -15.18 -1.12
N GLY A 367 -6.79 -13.85 -1.13
CA GLY A 367 -8.02 -13.03 -1.15
C GLY A 367 -8.52 -12.75 -2.57
N HIS A 368 -7.75 -13.10 -3.62
CA HIS A 368 -8.00 -12.75 -5.00
C HIS A 368 -8.39 -13.97 -5.84
N GLY A 369 -9.32 -13.76 -6.76
CA GLY A 369 -9.83 -14.78 -7.66
C GLY A 369 -8.82 -15.23 -8.71
N SER A 370 -8.80 -16.52 -9.00
CA SER A 370 -7.96 -17.15 -10.00
C SER A 370 -8.43 -16.88 -11.45
N ALA A 371 -7.66 -17.36 -12.42
CA ALA A 371 -8.04 -17.35 -13.84
C ALA A 371 -9.39 -18.08 -14.07
N ALA A 372 -9.62 -19.21 -13.39
CA ALA A 372 -10.88 -19.95 -13.48
C ALA A 372 -12.07 -19.12 -12.94
N GLU A 373 -11.89 -18.44 -11.82
CA GLU A 373 -12.93 -17.59 -11.22
C GLU A 373 -13.22 -16.35 -12.09
N LEU A 374 -12.20 -15.75 -12.69
CA LEU A 374 -12.36 -14.68 -13.70
C LEU A 374 -13.11 -15.16 -14.93
N ALA A 375 -12.80 -16.35 -15.44
CA ALA A 375 -13.51 -16.95 -16.56
C ALA A 375 -15.00 -17.21 -16.23
N ALA A 376 -15.29 -17.70 -15.02
CA ALA A 376 -16.65 -17.88 -14.53
C ALA A 376 -17.40 -16.53 -14.44
N LEU A 377 -16.76 -15.49 -13.92
CA LEU A 377 -17.31 -14.14 -13.85
C LEU A 377 -17.67 -13.60 -15.26
N TYR A 378 -16.73 -13.69 -16.20
CA TYR A 378 -16.96 -13.21 -17.57
C TYR A 378 -18.02 -14.05 -18.30
N GLY A 379 -18.03 -15.37 -18.09
CA GLY A 379 -19.05 -16.27 -18.62
C GLY A 379 -20.47 -15.94 -18.12
N ALA A 380 -20.59 -15.59 -16.84
CA ALA A 380 -21.88 -15.21 -16.25
C ALA A 380 -22.36 -13.83 -16.75
N LEU A 381 -21.45 -12.86 -16.93
CA LEU A 381 -21.79 -11.49 -17.27
C LEU A 381 -21.91 -11.24 -18.78
N GLY A 382 -21.12 -11.92 -19.62
CA GLY A 382 -21.02 -11.63 -21.06
C GLY A 382 -20.61 -10.18 -21.33
N PRO A 383 -19.53 -9.65 -20.75
CA PRO A 383 -19.17 -8.23 -20.87
C PRO A 383 -18.81 -7.87 -22.32
N ARG A 384 -19.14 -6.63 -22.74
CA ARG A 384 -18.71 -6.12 -24.05
C ARG A 384 -17.23 -5.80 -24.05
N ALA A 385 -16.74 -5.16 -22.98
CA ALA A 385 -15.32 -4.85 -22.82
C ALA A 385 -14.83 -5.21 -21.41
N VAL A 386 -13.53 -5.48 -21.27
CA VAL A 386 -12.84 -5.75 -19.98
C VAL A 386 -11.53 -4.95 -19.93
N ILE A 387 -11.33 -4.26 -18.84
CA ILE A 387 -10.02 -3.71 -18.46
C ILE A 387 -9.57 -4.44 -17.18
N PRO A 388 -8.51 -5.26 -17.24
CA PRO A 388 -7.87 -5.83 -16.06
C PRO A 388 -7.32 -4.71 -15.20
N VAL A 389 -7.66 -4.72 -13.90
CA VAL A 389 -7.17 -3.76 -12.91
C VAL A 389 -6.47 -4.49 -11.75
N HIS A 390 -5.86 -3.75 -10.84
CA HIS A 390 -5.21 -4.23 -9.62
C HIS A 390 -4.01 -5.17 -9.88
N GLY A 391 -2.80 -4.59 -9.88
CA GLY A 391 -1.55 -5.36 -9.93
C GLY A 391 -0.53 -4.88 -10.94
N SER A 392 0.60 -5.59 -10.96
CA SER A 392 1.66 -5.33 -11.93
C SER A 392 1.28 -5.80 -13.33
N LEU A 393 2.00 -5.30 -14.34
CA LEU A 393 1.73 -5.61 -15.75
C LEU A 393 1.60 -7.12 -16.05
N ARG A 394 2.35 -7.97 -15.35
CA ARG A 394 2.28 -9.43 -15.52
C ARG A 394 0.87 -9.98 -15.21
N PHE A 395 0.28 -9.53 -14.11
CA PHE A 395 -1.06 -9.96 -13.69
C PHE A 395 -2.16 -9.39 -14.60
N LEU A 396 -2.01 -8.12 -14.98
CA LEU A 396 -2.93 -7.47 -15.92
C LEU A 396 -2.93 -8.18 -17.29
N GLN A 397 -1.76 -8.61 -17.77
CA GLN A 397 -1.64 -9.38 -19.01
C GLN A 397 -2.30 -10.76 -18.90
N ALA A 398 -2.16 -11.44 -17.77
CA ALA A 398 -2.85 -12.71 -17.54
C ALA A 398 -4.38 -12.52 -17.53
N GLY A 399 -4.90 -11.50 -16.83
CA GLY A 399 -6.31 -11.14 -16.84
C GLY A 399 -6.84 -10.82 -18.25
N LEU A 400 -6.01 -10.13 -19.04
CA LEU A 400 -6.32 -9.84 -20.46
C LEU A 400 -6.52 -11.12 -21.28
N VAL A 401 -5.67 -12.14 -21.07
CA VAL A 401 -5.78 -13.44 -21.76
C VAL A 401 -7.10 -14.12 -21.42
N VAL A 402 -7.44 -14.15 -20.12
CA VAL A 402 -8.70 -14.77 -19.65
C VAL A 402 -9.92 -14.05 -20.23
N ALA A 403 -9.93 -12.71 -20.23
CA ALA A 403 -11.04 -11.93 -20.75
C ALA A 403 -11.25 -12.15 -22.26
N ARG A 404 -10.17 -12.20 -23.04
CA ARG A 404 -10.23 -12.49 -24.48
C ARG A 404 -10.70 -13.91 -24.78
N ALA A 405 -10.27 -14.88 -23.97
CA ALA A 405 -10.75 -16.26 -24.09
C ALA A 405 -12.26 -16.38 -23.82
N ALA A 406 -12.82 -15.52 -22.98
CA ALA A 406 -14.25 -15.40 -22.73
C ALA A 406 -15.01 -14.62 -23.82
N GLY A 407 -14.33 -14.14 -24.86
CA GLY A 407 -14.93 -13.45 -26.02
C GLY A 407 -15.15 -11.95 -25.84
N ALA A 408 -14.65 -11.33 -24.76
CA ALA A 408 -14.76 -9.89 -24.54
C ALA A 408 -13.71 -9.12 -25.35
N GLU A 409 -14.04 -7.89 -25.78
CA GLU A 409 -13.03 -6.92 -26.17
C GLU A 409 -12.21 -6.61 -24.90
N ALA A 410 -10.89 -6.89 -24.92
CA ALA A 410 -10.09 -6.67 -23.71
C ALA A 410 -8.78 -5.95 -24.04
N PHE A 411 -8.47 -4.92 -23.24
CA PHE A 411 -7.32 -4.06 -23.43
C PHE A 411 -6.77 -3.57 -22.09
N LEU A 412 -5.49 -3.16 -22.09
CA LEU A 412 -4.85 -2.55 -20.93
C LEU A 412 -5.07 -1.04 -20.93
N CYS A 413 -5.31 -0.50 -19.74
CA CYS A 413 -5.28 0.94 -19.47
C CYS A 413 -4.36 1.18 -18.27
N PRO A 414 -3.05 1.42 -18.49
CA PRO A 414 -2.09 1.60 -17.39
C PRO A 414 -2.34 2.89 -16.59
N ASP A 415 -1.71 3.01 -15.42
CA ASP A 415 -1.65 4.26 -14.67
C ASP A 415 -1.21 5.42 -15.58
N GLY A 416 -1.78 6.60 -15.37
CA GLY A 416 -1.49 7.77 -16.20
C GLY A 416 -2.17 7.77 -17.59
N HIS A 417 -3.08 6.84 -17.82
CA HIS A 417 -3.87 6.77 -19.05
C HIS A 417 -5.36 6.93 -18.75
N ARG A 418 -6.12 7.23 -19.80
CA ARG A 418 -7.57 7.15 -19.77
C ARG A 418 -8.08 6.28 -20.93
N ALA A 419 -9.12 5.52 -20.67
CA ALA A 419 -9.88 4.82 -21.69
C ALA A 419 -11.15 5.62 -22.00
N VAL A 420 -11.36 5.95 -23.27
CA VAL A 420 -12.48 6.78 -23.74
C VAL A 420 -13.34 5.96 -24.68
N LEU A 421 -14.62 5.82 -24.35
CA LEU A 421 -15.63 5.25 -25.23
C LEU A 421 -16.35 6.37 -25.99
N GLU A 422 -16.12 6.42 -27.28
CA GLU A 422 -16.78 7.36 -28.20
C GLU A 422 -17.28 6.62 -29.45
N ASP A 423 -18.49 6.85 -29.85
CA ASP A 423 -19.14 6.20 -31.01
C ASP A 423 -19.04 4.65 -30.99
N GLY A 424 -19.09 4.06 -29.79
CA GLY A 424 -19.04 2.61 -29.60
C GLY A 424 -17.64 2.00 -29.68
N THR A 425 -16.59 2.80 -29.78
CA THR A 425 -15.18 2.36 -29.89
C THR A 425 -14.37 2.85 -28.70
N TRP A 426 -13.58 1.95 -28.10
CA TRP A 426 -12.65 2.30 -27.03
C TRP A 426 -11.31 2.81 -27.59
N ARG A 427 -10.81 3.88 -26.99
CA ARG A 427 -9.45 4.38 -27.24
C ARG A 427 -8.74 4.53 -25.89
N VAL A 428 -7.46 4.14 -25.84
CA VAL A 428 -6.61 4.36 -24.65
C VAL A 428 -5.55 5.39 -25.01
N GLU A 429 -5.47 6.44 -24.21
CA GLU A 429 -4.54 7.53 -24.45
C GLU A 429 -3.82 7.97 -23.17
N PRO A 430 -2.54 8.35 -23.24
CA PRO A 430 -1.81 8.85 -22.09
C PRO A 430 -2.31 10.24 -21.66
N VAL A 431 -2.34 10.48 -20.34
CA VAL A 431 -2.65 11.77 -19.73
C VAL A 431 -1.46 12.20 -18.89
N PRO A 432 -0.55 13.02 -19.42
CA PRO A 432 0.66 13.40 -18.69
C PRO A 432 0.33 14.08 -17.35
N GLY A 433 0.85 13.51 -16.25
CA GLY A 433 0.64 14.01 -14.89
C GLY A 433 -0.54 13.40 -14.14
N LEU A 434 -1.39 12.58 -14.77
CA LEU A 434 -2.50 11.90 -14.10
C LEU A 434 -2.01 10.90 -13.02
N ASP A 435 -0.89 10.23 -13.26
CA ASP A 435 -0.25 9.27 -12.35
C ASP A 435 0.82 9.90 -11.44
N GLU A 436 0.92 11.23 -11.41
CA GLU A 436 1.88 11.92 -10.57
C GLU A 436 1.64 11.60 -9.09
N VAL A 437 2.72 11.27 -8.38
CA VAL A 437 2.65 10.84 -6.98
C VAL A 437 3.25 11.87 -6.03
N LEU A 438 2.65 11.95 -4.86
CA LEU A 438 3.20 12.64 -3.70
C LEU A 438 3.82 11.61 -2.76
N HIS A 439 5.08 11.82 -2.39
CA HIS A 439 5.79 11.00 -1.41
C HIS A 439 5.53 11.57 -0.02
N LEU A 440 5.18 10.70 0.93
CA LEU A 440 4.91 11.08 2.32
C LEU A 440 5.89 10.39 3.25
N GLU A 441 6.30 11.07 4.33
CA GLU A 441 7.12 10.51 5.39
C GLU A 441 6.38 10.49 6.74
N ASN A 442 6.63 9.43 7.52
CA ASN A 442 6.11 9.30 8.88
C ASN A 442 6.87 10.24 9.88
N PRO A 443 6.24 10.60 11.01
CA PRO A 443 4.90 10.17 11.45
C PRO A 443 3.75 11.13 11.06
N LEU A 444 4.05 12.22 10.35
CA LEU A 444 3.11 13.33 10.15
C LEU A 444 2.52 13.40 8.73
N ASP A 445 2.70 12.36 7.90
CA ASP A 445 2.34 12.36 6.47
C ASP A 445 2.86 13.62 5.76
N THR A 446 4.12 13.99 6.07
CA THR A 446 4.74 15.22 5.55
C THR A 446 5.18 15.00 4.10
N PRO A 447 4.78 15.87 3.17
CA PRO A 447 5.22 15.77 1.79
C PRO A 447 6.72 15.93 1.63
N VAL A 448 7.35 15.03 0.87
CA VAL A 448 8.77 15.07 0.53
C VAL A 448 8.93 15.37 -0.95
N CYS A 449 9.61 16.45 -1.28
CA CYS A 449 9.82 16.81 -2.67
C CYS A 449 10.85 15.87 -3.35
N ALA A 450 10.69 15.67 -4.66
CA ALA A 450 11.61 14.85 -5.45
C ALA A 450 13.07 15.31 -5.39
N GLY A 451 13.32 16.62 -5.12
CA GLY A 451 14.66 17.18 -4.88
C GLY A 451 15.29 16.57 -3.63
N SER A 452 14.57 16.64 -2.50
CA SER A 452 15.05 16.09 -1.22
C SER A 452 15.28 14.57 -1.30
N LEU A 453 14.45 13.82 -2.02
CA LEU A 453 14.67 12.38 -2.21
C LEU A 453 15.94 12.11 -3.03
N ARG A 454 16.20 12.87 -4.09
CA ARG A 454 17.45 12.75 -4.86
C ARG A 454 18.68 13.09 -4.01
N GLU A 455 18.57 14.09 -3.14
CA GLU A 455 19.63 14.44 -2.19
C GLU A 455 19.86 13.33 -1.16
N ARG A 456 18.82 12.83 -0.49
CA ARG A 456 18.89 11.71 0.46
C ARG A 456 19.55 10.48 -0.17
N ARG A 457 19.14 10.12 -1.41
CA ARG A 457 19.73 9.01 -2.17
C ARG A 457 21.21 9.24 -2.45
N ARG A 458 21.59 10.46 -2.84
CA ARG A 458 23.00 10.82 -3.07
C ARG A 458 23.81 10.75 -1.78
N LEU A 459 23.29 11.31 -0.67
CA LEU A 459 23.92 11.26 0.64
C LEU A 459 24.18 9.82 1.09
N ALA A 460 23.20 8.93 0.94
CA ALA A 460 23.32 7.52 1.30
C ALA A 460 24.41 6.75 0.50
N ILE A 461 24.62 7.13 -0.78
CA ILE A 461 25.56 6.42 -1.67
C ILE A 461 26.97 7.00 -1.60
N THR A 462 27.10 8.33 -1.53
CA THR A 462 28.38 9.03 -1.70
C THR A 462 28.89 9.73 -0.46
N GLY A 463 28.03 9.94 0.53
CA GLY A 463 28.34 10.71 1.73
C GLY A 463 28.49 12.22 1.49
N THR A 464 28.90 12.93 2.54
CA THR A 464 29.04 14.39 2.54
C THR A 464 30.39 14.81 3.08
N VAL A 465 30.96 15.86 2.49
CA VAL A 465 32.13 16.57 2.98
C VAL A 465 31.72 17.98 3.38
N PHE A 466 31.93 18.35 4.63
CA PHE A 466 31.78 19.70 5.13
C PHE A 466 33.14 20.38 5.16
N VAL A 467 33.23 21.59 4.61
CA VAL A 467 34.46 22.38 4.56
C VAL A 467 34.19 23.75 5.16
N SER A 468 34.85 24.07 6.25
CA SER A 468 34.95 25.45 6.74
C SER A 468 36.31 26.00 6.32
N CYS A 469 36.31 26.95 5.37
CA CYS A 469 37.50 27.40 4.69
C CYS A 469 37.71 28.91 4.91
N PRO A 470 38.69 29.31 5.74
CA PRO A 470 39.13 30.70 5.79
C PRO A 470 39.72 31.13 4.44
N VAL A 471 39.37 32.34 3.99
CA VAL A 471 39.85 32.88 2.73
C VAL A 471 40.50 34.26 2.94
N ASP A 472 41.37 34.64 2.02
CA ASP A 472 41.90 35.98 1.97
C ASP A 472 40.92 36.94 1.24
N ARG A 473 41.28 38.22 1.13
CA ARG A 473 40.49 39.25 0.44
C ARG A 473 40.25 38.98 -1.05
N ARG A 474 40.99 38.01 -1.63
CA ARG A 474 40.86 37.57 -3.03
C ARG A 474 40.10 36.23 -3.13
N GLY A 475 39.54 35.73 -2.00
CA GLY A 475 38.83 34.47 -1.95
C GLY A 475 39.72 33.23 -1.99
N ARG A 476 41.05 33.35 -1.83
CA ARG A 476 41.97 32.19 -1.84
C ARG A 476 41.96 31.49 -0.48
N PRO A 477 41.88 30.14 -0.46
CA PRO A 477 41.90 29.35 0.77
C PRO A 477 43.16 29.55 1.62
N LYS A 478 42.98 29.65 2.95
CA LYS A 478 44.06 29.68 3.95
C LYS A 478 44.11 28.39 4.75
N ALA A 479 45.34 27.95 5.07
CA ALA A 479 45.53 26.72 5.87
C ALA A 479 45.10 26.90 7.34
N ALA A 480 45.37 28.11 7.91
CA ALA A 480 45.02 28.37 9.30
C ALA A 480 43.51 28.43 9.49
N GLY A 481 42.97 27.53 10.28
CA GLY A 481 41.52 27.40 10.55
C GLY A 481 40.73 26.62 9.51
N LEU A 482 41.37 26.03 8.49
CA LEU A 482 40.69 25.10 7.57
C LEU A 482 40.24 23.84 8.33
N GLN A 483 38.96 23.54 8.23
CA GLN A 483 38.36 22.33 8.82
C GLN A 483 37.64 21.54 7.75
N VAL A 484 37.84 20.22 7.77
CA VAL A 484 37.18 19.25 6.89
C VAL A 484 36.56 18.18 7.77
N SER A 485 35.27 17.92 7.55
CA SER A 485 34.54 16.83 8.23
C SER A 485 33.89 15.92 7.20
N LEU A 486 33.92 14.62 7.42
CA LEU A 486 33.32 13.60 6.55
C LEU A 486 32.15 12.93 7.25
N LEU A 487 31.06 12.77 6.51
CA LEU A 487 29.89 12.03 6.99
C LEU A 487 29.50 10.96 5.94
N GLY A 488 29.47 9.71 6.34
CA GLY A 488 29.09 8.59 5.46
C GLY A 488 30.10 8.25 4.36
N ILE A 489 31.36 8.70 4.45
CA ILE A 489 32.45 8.35 3.52
C ILE A 489 33.46 7.44 4.18
N ALA A 490 34.11 7.94 5.23
CA ALA A 490 35.10 7.25 6.06
C ALA A 490 35.22 8.03 7.39
N ARG A 491 35.75 7.38 8.42
CA ARG A 491 36.18 8.10 9.62
C ARG A 491 37.56 8.71 9.35
N LEU A 492 37.72 10.01 9.59
CA LEU A 492 39.00 10.70 9.38
C LEU A 492 40.12 10.13 10.27
N GLU A 493 39.75 9.65 11.47
CA GLU A 493 40.65 9.01 12.42
C GLU A 493 41.28 7.73 11.83
N ASP A 494 40.51 6.98 11.03
CA ASP A 494 40.96 5.75 10.39
C ASP A 494 41.70 6.00 9.07
N HIS A 495 41.54 7.18 8.49
CA HIS A 495 42.09 7.54 7.18
C HIS A 495 42.70 8.96 7.16
N PRO A 496 43.76 9.26 7.95
CA PRO A 496 44.35 10.60 8.05
C PRO A 496 44.86 11.12 6.70
N ALA A 497 45.33 10.25 5.82
CA ALA A 497 45.83 10.61 4.49
C ALA A 497 44.70 11.22 3.60
N LEU A 498 43.44 10.80 3.78
CA LEU A 498 42.30 11.42 3.06
C LEU A 498 42.05 12.84 3.55
N ALA A 499 42.16 13.09 4.85
CA ALA A 499 42.00 14.44 5.41
C ALA A 499 43.08 15.39 4.89
N GLU A 500 44.33 14.96 4.96
CA GLU A 500 45.46 15.76 4.48
C GLU A 500 45.43 15.99 2.97
N GLY A 501 45.07 14.94 2.20
CA GLY A 501 44.94 15.04 0.75
C GLY A 501 43.82 16.00 0.34
N CYS A 502 42.67 15.93 1.02
CA CYS A 502 41.55 16.84 0.81
C CYS A 502 41.94 18.28 1.14
N ALA A 503 42.61 18.51 2.29
CA ALA A 503 43.08 19.83 2.68
C ALA A 503 44.05 20.41 1.65
N ARG A 504 45.05 19.63 1.17
CA ARG A 504 45.94 20.02 0.08
C ARG A 504 45.18 20.39 -1.20
N ALA A 505 44.20 19.63 -1.59
CA ALA A 505 43.38 19.90 -2.78
C ALA A 505 42.60 21.23 -2.64
N ILE A 506 42.05 21.50 -1.44
CA ILE A 506 41.38 22.78 -1.12
C ILE A 506 42.33 23.95 -1.23
N LEU A 507 43.51 23.86 -0.61
CA LEU A 507 44.52 24.93 -0.61
C LEU A 507 45.09 25.21 -2.00
N ALA A 508 45.07 24.23 -2.90
CA ALA A 508 45.47 24.38 -4.30
C ALA A 508 44.34 24.94 -5.19
N ALA A 509 43.12 25.09 -4.67
CA ALA A 509 42.02 25.68 -5.43
C ALA A 509 42.29 27.17 -5.69
N ASN A 510 42.26 27.55 -6.95
CA ASN A 510 42.49 28.94 -7.37
C ASN A 510 41.21 29.55 -7.99
N PRO A 511 40.44 30.35 -7.24
CA PRO A 511 39.23 30.98 -7.75
C PRO A 511 39.49 32.01 -8.86
N GLU A 512 40.70 32.57 -8.96
CA GLU A 512 41.05 33.54 -10.00
C GLU A 512 41.32 32.91 -11.38
N ALA A 513 41.47 31.58 -11.46
CA ALA A 513 41.75 30.87 -12.71
C ALA A 513 40.52 30.61 -13.58
N GLY A 514 39.33 31.00 -13.12
CA GLY A 514 38.05 30.89 -13.83
C GLY A 514 37.04 31.88 -13.28
N ASP A 515 35.95 32.15 -14.02
CA ASP A 515 34.83 33.02 -13.60
C ASP A 515 33.94 32.35 -12.51
N GLU A 516 34.48 31.46 -11.69
CA GLU A 516 33.73 30.71 -10.69
C GLU A 516 33.82 31.37 -9.30
N ALA A 517 32.69 31.36 -8.58
CA ALA A 517 32.67 31.80 -7.17
C ALA A 517 33.64 30.96 -6.33
N PRO A 518 34.31 31.53 -5.32
CA PRO A 518 35.29 30.82 -4.49
C PRO A 518 34.76 29.54 -3.84
N GLU A 519 33.51 29.52 -3.39
CA GLU A 519 32.87 28.31 -2.87
C GLU A 519 32.86 27.18 -3.91
N ARG A 520 32.56 27.53 -5.17
CA ARG A 520 32.49 26.56 -6.25
C ARG A 520 33.84 25.98 -6.60
N ALA A 521 34.88 26.79 -6.57
CA ALA A 521 36.25 26.34 -6.79
C ALA A 521 36.68 25.31 -5.72
N VAL A 522 36.39 25.58 -4.46
CA VAL A 522 36.65 24.65 -3.34
C VAL A 522 35.80 23.37 -3.49
N GLU A 523 34.49 23.49 -3.78
CA GLU A 523 33.61 22.33 -4.01
C GLU A 523 34.18 21.42 -5.10
N LEU A 524 34.59 21.98 -6.23
CA LEU A 524 35.10 21.19 -7.35
C LEU A 524 36.45 20.54 -7.01
N ALA A 525 37.33 21.21 -6.27
CA ALA A 525 38.61 20.63 -5.83
C ALA A 525 38.36 19.40 -4.94
N VAL A 526 37.47 19.51 -3.95
CA VAL A 526 37.08 18.39 -3.08
C VAL A 526 36.47 17.25 -3.87
N ARG A 527 35.52 17.51 -4.76
CA ARG A 527 34.87 16.48 -5.59
C ARG A 527 35.84 15.76 -6.52
N ARG A 528 36.80 16.46 -7.11
CA ARG A 528 37.86 15.88 -7.95
C ARG A 528 38.76 14.97 -7.12
N PHE A 529 39.20 15.44 -5.94
CA PHE A 529 40.03 14.66 -5.02
C PHE A 529 39.34 13.36 -4.64
N PHE A 530 38.12 13.40 -4.10
CA PHE A 530 37.42 12.18 -3.70
C PHE A 530 37.11 11.24 -4.88
N LYS A 531 36.85 11.80 -6.08
CA LYS A 531 36.70 10.99 -7.27
C LYS A 531 37.97 10.20 -7.62
N SER A 532 39.16 10.81 -7.48
CA SER A 532 40.42 10.11 -7.74
C SER A 532 40.74 9.08 -6.68
N GLU A 533 40.51 9.37 -5.40
CA GLU A 533 40.88 8.51 -4.29
C GLU A 533 39.89 7.37 -4.03
N THR A 534 38.58 7.61 -4.21
CA THR A 534 37.53 6.69 -3.80
C THR A 534 36.60 6.26 -4.94
N GLY A 535 36.76 6.83 -6.13
CA GLY A 535 35.83 6.64 -7.26
C GLY A 535 34.47 7.33 -7.09
N LYS A 536 34.20 7.92 -5.93
CA LYS A 536 32.89 8.55 -5.59
C LYS A 536 32.95 10.06 -5.65
N LYS A 537 31.83 10.70 -5.89
CA LYS A 537 31.67 12.16 -5.88
C LYS A 537 30.74 12.55 -4.72
N PRO A 538 31.27 12.84 -3.52
CA PRO A 538 30.45 13.18 -2.38
C PRO A 538 29.67 14.49 -2.59
N GLN A 539 28.63 14.69 -1.79
CA GLN A 539 28.05 16.01 -1.58
C GLN A 539 29.07 16.87 -0.85
N VAL A 540 29.26 18.12 -1.27
CA VAL A 540 30.21 19.04 -0.61
C VAL A 540 29.45 20.28 -0.18
N VAL A 541 29.59 20.63 1.09
CA VAL A 541 29.06 21.87 1.69
C VAL A 541 30.25 22.72 2.08
N VAL A 542 30.34 23.89 1.51
CA VAL A 542 31.46 24.83 1.74
C VAL A 542 30.96 26.05 2.48
N HIS A 543 31.61 26.37 3.59
CA HIS A 543 31.46 27.63 4.31
C HIS A 543 32.75 28.42 4.18
N LEU A 544 32.72 29.55 3.49
CA LEU A 544 33.84 30.47 3.46
C LEU A 544 33.80 31.39 4.68
N ILE A 545 34.99 31.59 5.31
CA ILE A 545 35.18 32.48 6.46
C ILE A 545 36.08 33.61 6.00
N HIS A 546 35.53 34.82 5.95
CA HIS A 546 36.22 36.06 5.47
C HIS A 546 37.04 36.76 6.55
#